data_307c5df203477ecdbbd6bd3afdba451e
#
_entry.id   307c5df203477ecdbbd6bd3afdba451e
#
_cell.length_a   1.000
_cell.length_b   1.000
_cell.length_c   1.000
_cell.angle_alpha   90.00
_cell.angle_beta   90.00
_cell.angle_gamma   90.00
#
_symmetry.space_group_name_H-M   'P 1'
#
loop_
_entity.id
_entity.type
_entity.pdbx_description
1 polymer ?
#
loop_
_entity_poly.entity_id
_entity_poly.type
_entity_poly.pdbx_seq_one_letter_code
_entity_poly.pdbx_strand_id
1 'polypeptide(L)'
;MLAESDPEAWGDAIDINLKGVYHGMRAAMPHMLKQGHGTIITISSGAAHNALEGWSHYCASKAGAAMMTKAAHVEGAAKGLRVMGLSPGTVATQMQREIKASGVNPVSEMNWEDHIPAEWPARTLLWMCSAAADPFLGQELALRDEGLRKTVGLI
;
A
#
# COMPACT_ATOMS: atom_id res chain seq x y z
N MET A 1 -9.46 -18.15 10.60
CA MET A 1 -9.79 -18.61 9.22
C MET A 1 -11.03 -17.87 8.73
N LEU A 2 -11.30 -17.80 7.40
CA LEU A 2 -12.47 -17.05 6.88
C LEU A 2 -13.79 -17.56 7.47
N ALA A 3 -13.97 -18.88 7.53
CA ALA A 3 -15.20 -19.48 8.06
C ALA A 3 -15.42 -19.30 9.58
N GLU A 4 -14.38 -18.88 10.30
CA GLU A 4 -14.38 -18.74 11.76
C GLU A 4 -14.10 -17.29 12.18
N SER A 5 -14.01 -16.38 11.21
CA SER A 5 -13.72 -14.97 11.51
C SER A 5 -14.88 -14.32 12.24
N ASP A 6 -14.54 -13.50 13.22
CA ASP A 6 -15.51 -12.60 13.84
C ASP A 6 -15.94 -11.52 12.83
N PRO A 7 -17.25 -11.41 12.51
CA PRO A 7 -17.74 -10.45 11.54
C PRO A 7 -17.48 -8.98 11.91
N GLU A 8 -17.49 -8.64 13.20
CA GLU A 8 -17.25 -7.29 13.68
C GLU A 8 -15.77 -6.91 13.47
N ALA A 9 -14.83 -7.71 13.96
CA ALA A 9 -13.41 -7.49 13.76
C ALA A 9 -13.00 -7.51 12.27
N TRP A 10 -13.66 -8.35 11.45
CA TRP A 10 -13.48 -8.36 10.01
C TRP A 10 -13.93 -7.05 9.39
N GLY A 11 -15.08 -6.52 9.83
CA GLY A 11 -15.62 -5.23 9.40
C GLY A 11 -14.72 -4.07 9.78
N ASP A 12 -14.20 -4.04 11.01
CA ASP A 12 -13.28 -3.02 11.50
C ASP A 12 -12.01 -2.94 10.63
N ALA A 13 -11.48 -4.08 10.22
CA ALA A 13 -10.32 -4.10 9.32
C ALA A 13 -10.61 -3.45 7.95
N ILE A 14 -11.82 -3.65 7.40
CA ILE A 14 -12.28 -2.96 6.18
C ILE A 14 -12.42 -1.45 6.44
N ASP A 15 -13.01 -1.07 7.56
CA ASP A 15 -13.24 0.33 7.90
C ASP A 15 -11.91 1.08 8.05
N ILE A 16 -10.93 0.49 8.69
CA ILE A 16 -9.61 1.09 8.85
C ILE A 16 -8.83 1.10 7.53
N ASN A 17 -8.66 -0.04 6.87
CA ASN A 17 -7.72 -0.18 5.76
C ASN A 17 -8.29 0.26 4.41
N LEU A 18 -9.59 0.15 4.18
CA LEU A 18 -10.24 0.53 2.92
C LEU A 18 -10.98 1.85 3.04
N LYS A 19 -11.93 1.97 4.00
CA LYS A 19 -12.66 3.24 4.17
C LYS A 19 -11.73 4.37 4.61
N GLY A 20 -10.68 4.09 5.40
CA GLY A 20 -9.66 5.08 5.73
C GLY A 20 -8.96 5.67 4.49
N VAL A 21 -8.62 4.83 3.50
CA VAL A 21 -8.07 5.30 2.21
C VAL A 21 -9.10 6.14 1.46
N TYR A 22 -10.36 5.68 1.38
CA TYR A 22 -11.45 6.45 0.78
C TYR A 22 -11.60 7.82 1.43
N HIS A 23 -11.65 7.89 2.76
CA HIS A 23 -11.81 9.15 3.48
C HIS A 23 -10.65 10.11 3.23
N GLY A 24 -9.41 9.62 3.20
CA GLY A 24 -8.24 10.41 2.86
C GLY A 24 -8.33 10.99 1.44
N MET A 25 -8.64 10.17 0.44
CA MET A 25 -8.83 10.62 -0.93
C MET A 25 -10.01 11.58 -1.06
N ARG A 26 -11.15 11.27 -0.43
CA ARG A 26 -12.35 12.12 -0.46
C ARG A 26 -12.11 13.50 0.15
N ALA A 27 -11.27 13.59 1.16
CA ALA A 27 -10.91 14.87 1.79
C ALA A 27 -9.88 15.65 0.94
N ALA A 28 -8.86 14.98 0.41
CA ALA A 28 -7.75 15.65 -0.28
C ALA A 28 -8.05 16.02 -1.74
N MET A 29 -8.69 15.12 -2.50
CA MET A 29 -8.89 15.30 -3.95
C MET A 29 -9.62 16.59 -4.34
N PRO A 30 -10.71 17.04 -3.68
CA PRO A 30 -11.37 18.27 -4.07
C PRO A 30 -10.46 19.51 -4.02
N HIS A 31 -9.57 19.56 -3.03
CA HIS A 31 -8.60 20.65 -2.89
C HIS A 31 -7.53 20.57 -3.98
N MET A 32 -6.97 19.38 -4.20
CA MET A 32 -5.94 19.14 -5.21
C MET A 32 -6.47 19.39 -6.63
N LEU A 33 -7.70 18.98 -6.93
CA LEU A 33 -8.36 19.23 -8.22
C LEU A 33 -8.61 20.72 -8.45
N LYS A 34 -8.98 21.47 -7.41
CA LYS A 34 -9.19 22.92 -7.50
C LYS A 34 -7.87 23.67 -7.74
N GLN A 35 -6.78 23.23 -7.12
CA GLN A 35 -5.47 23.86 -7.31
C GLN A 35 -4.74 23.40 -8.59
N GLY A 36 -5.23 22.32 -9.25
CA GLY A 36 -4.64 21.79 -10.48
C GLY A 36 -3.37 20.97 -10.29
N HIS A 37 -3.02 20.62 -9.07
CA HIS A 37 -1.85 19.76 -8.75
C HIS A 37 -2.03 19.09 -7.39
N GLY A 38 -1.35 17.96 -7.21
CA GLY A 38 -1.30 17.23 -5.94
C GLY A 38 -0.71 15.83 -6.15
N THR A 39 -0.19 15.24 -5.07
CA THR A 39 0.33 13.88 -5.11
C THR A 39 -0.39 13.03 -4.07
N ILE A 40 -0.94 11.90 -4.50
CA ILE A 40 -1.57 10.89 -3.65
C ILE A 40 -0.78 9.60 -3.79
N ILE A 41 -0.27 9.07 -2.69
CA ILE A 41 0.43 7.79 -2.65
C ILE A 41 -0.29 6.89 -1.65
N THR A 42 -0.78 5.74 -2.13
CA THR A 42 -1.46 4.75 -1.29
C THR A 42 -0.49 3.65 -0.89
N ILE A 43 -0.46 3.29 0.38
CA ILE A 43 0.31 2.14 0.84
C ILE A 43 -0.48 0.86 0.55
N SER A 44 -0.05 0.16 -0.47
CA SER A 44 -0.56 -1.14 -0.89
C SER A 44 0.17 -2.29 -0.19
N SER A 45 0.00 -3.49 -0.69
CA SER A 45 0.63 -4.70 -0.19
C SER A 45 0.63 -5.78 -1.27
N GLY A 46 1.55 -6.73 -1.20
CA GLY A 46 1.46 -7.97 -1.97
C GLY A 46 0.15 -8.73 -1.75
N ALA A 47 -0.48 -8.56 -0.58
CA ALA A 47 -1.79 -9.10 -0.24
C ALA A 47 -2.95 -8.51 -1.08
N ALA A 48 -2.74 -7.40 -1.76
CA ALA A 48 -3.70 -6.85 -2.72
C ALA A 48 -3.86 -7.73 -3.98
N HIS A 49 -2.87 -8.56 -4.27
CA HIS A 49 -2.79 -9.39 -5.48
C HIS A 49 -2.69 -10.89 -5.20
N ASN A 50 -2.41 -11.27 -3.95
CA ASN A 50 -2.19 -12.65 -3.55
C ASN A 50 -3.02 -12.94 -2.30
N ALA A 51 -3.82 -14.00 -2.35
CA ALA A 51 -4.57 -14.46 -1.18
C ALA A 51 -3.60 -15.07 -0.16
N LEU A 52 -3.77 -14.70 1.11
CA LEU A 52 -3.03 -15.23 2.23
C LEU A 52 -4.01 -15.86 3.22
N GLU A 53 -3.72 -17.07 3.65
CA GLU A 53 -4.52 -17.79 4.61
C GLU A 53 -4.68 -16.99 5.91
N GLY A 54 -5.87 -16.97 6.48
CA GLY A 54 -6.20 -16.22 7.70
C GLY A 54 -6.32 -14.70 7.53
N TRP A 55 -5.99 -14.14 6.36
CA TRP A 55 -5.94 -12.68 6.12
C TRP A 55 -7.00 -12.18 5.13
N SER A 56 -8.15 -12.82 5.04
CA SER A 56 -9.21 -12.46 4.08
C SER A 56 -9.61 -10.98 4.16
N HIS A 57 -9.77 -10.44 5.36
CA HIS A 57 -10.06 -9.03 5.62
C HIS A 57 -8.95 -8.10 5.11
N TYR A 58 -7.70 -8.46 5.37
CA TYR A 58 -6.53 -7.68 4.94
C TYR A 58 -6.38 -7.72 3.42
N CYS A 59 -6.44 -8.91 2.80
CA CYS A 59 -6.38 -9.06 1.35
C CYS A 59 -7.49 -8.28 0.65
N ALA A 60 -8.74 -8.41 1.10
CA ALA A 60 -9.88 -7.68 0.54
C ALA A 60 -9.70 -6.16 0.65
N SER A 61 -9.30 -5.68 1.83
CA SER A 61 -9.09 -4.24 2.07
C SER A 61 -7.95 -3.67 1.21
N LYS A 62 -6.84 -4.39 1.07
CA LYS A 62 -5.69 -3.94 0.26
C LYS A 62 -5.97 -4.03 -1.24
N ALA A 63 -6.71 -5.04 -1.70
CA ALA A 63 -7.20 -5.11 -3.09
C ALA A 63 -8.12 -3.93 -3.42
N GLY A 64 -9.06 -3.61 -2.53
CA GLY A 64 -9.92 -2.44 -2.66
C GLY A 64 -9.13 -1.12 -2.68
N ALA A 65 -8.17 -0.95 -1.79
CA ALA A 65 -7.32 0.24 -1.74
C ALA A 65 -6.47 0.41 -3.02
N ALA A 66 -5.91 -0.70 -3.56
CA ALA A 66 -5.18 -0.67 -4.83
C ALA A 66 -6.08 -0.28 -6.00
N MET A 67 -7.31 -0.78 -6.05
CA MET A 67 -8.29 -0.38 -7.07
C MET A 67 -8.71 1.08 -6.93
N MET A 68 -8.93 1.58 -5.71
CA MET A 68 -9.22 2.98 -5.47
C MET A 68 -8.09 3.91 -5.94
N THR A 69 -6.83 3.49 -5.79
CA THR A 69 -5.67 4.24 -6.32
C THR A 69 -5.76 4.40 -7.83
N LYS A 70 -6.12 3.33 -8.55
CA LYS A 70 -6.33 3.37 -10.00
C LYS A 70 -7.51 4.27 -10.38
N ALA A 71 -8.63 4.17 -9.65
CA ALA A 71 -9.80 5.03 -9.88
C ALA A 71 -9.45 6.52 -9.69
N ALA A 72 -8.78 6.85 -8.61
CA ALA A 72 -8.32 8.22 -8.34
C ALA A 72 -7.38 8.76 -9.42
N HIS A 73 -6.51 7.90 -9.98
CA HIS A 73 -5.67 8.28 -11.12
C HIS A 73 -6.51 8.58 -12.36
N VAL A 74 -7.46 7.71 -12.72
CA VAL A 74 -8.34 7.92 -13.87
C VAL A 74 -9.15 9.23 -13.74
N GLU A 75 -9.63 9.54 -12.56
CA GLU A 75 -10.45 10.74 -12.30
C GLU A 75 -9.62 12.04 -12.21
N GLY A 76 -8.36 11.95 -11.79
CA GLY A 76 -7.55 13.11 -11.42
C GLY A 76 -6.38 13.43 -12.35
N ALA A 77 -5.83 12.48 -13.10
CA ALA A 77 -4.60 12.66 -13.86
C ALA A 77 -4.68 13.80 -14.88
N ALA A 78 -5.75 13.86 -15.67
CA ALA A 78 -5.96 14.93 -16.65
C ALA A 78 -6.14 16.32 -16.01
N LYS A 79 -6.30 16.39 -14.69
CA LYS A 79 -6.46 17.61 -13.91
C LYS A 79 -5.22 17.91 -13.03
N GLY A 80 -4.10 17.30 -13.34
CA GLY A 80 -2.81 17.54 -12.70
C GLY A 80 -2.53 16.74 -11.43
N LEU A 81 -3.35 15.74 -11.09
CA LEU A 81 -3.07 14.89 -9.93
C LEU A 81 -2.08 13.77 -10.29
N ARG A 82 -1.11 13.59 -9.44
CA ARG A 82 -0.15 12.48 -9.45
C ARG A 82 -0.63 11.42 -8.45
N VAL A 83 -1.03 10.24 -8.93
CA VAL A 83 -1.58 9.18 -8.08
C VAL A 83 -0.83 7.88 -8.35
N MET A 84 -0.32 7.25 -7.31
CA MET A 84 0.47 6.02 -7.35
C MET A 84 0.23 5.16 -6.10
N GLY A 85 0.54 3.87 -6.19
CA GLY A 85 0.60 2.97 -5.06
C GLY A 85 2.03 2.55 -4.74
N LEU A 86 2.31 2.23 -3.48
CA LEU A 86 3.55 1.58 -3.04
C LEU A 86 3.22 0.30 -2.29
N SER A 87 3.72 -0.84 -2.80
CA SER A 87 3.78 -2.10 -2.07
C SER A 87 5.18 -2.25 -1.44
N PRO A 88 5.34 -1.99 -0.15
CA PRO A 88 6.65 -2.01 0.49
C PRO A 88 7.22 -3.43 0.66
N GLY A 89 6.39 -4.48 0.57
CA GLY A 89 6.77 -5.82 0.97
C GLY A 89 6.75 -5.97 2.49
N THR A 90 7.58 -6.86 3.01
CA THR A 90 7.71 -7.10 4.46
C THR A 90 8.76 -6.17 5.04
N VAL A 91 8.33 -5.28 5.92
CA VAL A 91 9.18 -4.24 6.54
C VAL A 91 9.43 -4.57 8.01
N ALA A 92 10.66 -4.44 8.49
CA ALA A 92 11.06 -4.72 9.86
C ALA A 92 10.36 -3.77 10.85
N THR A 93 9.15 -4.13 11.27
CA THR A 93 8.28 -3.35 12.17
C THR A 93 7.66 -4.25 13.23
N GLN A 94 7.01 -3.64 14.22
CA GLN A 94 6.26 -4.37 15.25
C GLN A 94 5.21 -5.33 14.64
N MET A 95 4.55 -4.92 13.56
CA MET A 95 3.59 -5.76 12.84
C MET A 95 4.19 -7.12 12.44
N GLN A 96 5.46 -7.17 11.96
CA GLN A 96 6.10 -8.42 11.59
C GLN A 96 6.38 -9.33 12.80
N ARG A 97 6.62 -8.77 13.97
CA ARG A 97 6.75 -9.54 15.22
C ARG A 97 5.43 -10.19 15.61
N GLU A 98 4.33 -9.45 15.47
CA GLU A 98 2.97 -9.96 15.74
C GLU A 98 2.57 -11.04 14.73
N ILE A 99 2.88 -10.83 13.43
CA ILE A 99 2.65 -11.83 12.38
C ILE A 99 3.44 -13.10 12.69
N LYS A 100 4.72 -13.00 13.04
CA LYS A 100 5.55 -14.14 13.41
C LYS A 100 4.97 -14.91 14.59
N ALA A 101 4.49 -14.20 15.60
CA ALA A 101 3.85 -14.82 16.77
C ALA A 101 2.52 -15.52 16.44
N SER A 102 1.84 -15.11 15.37
CA SER A 102 0.55 -15.71 14.98
C SER A 102 0.68 -17.09 14.35
N GLY A 103 1.76 -17.38 13.64
CA GLY A 103 2.01 -18.66 12.97
C GLY A 103 1.01 -19.03 11.86
N VAL A 104 0.23 -18.06 11.35
CA VAL A 104 -0.96 -18.38 10.53
C VAL A 104 -0.66 -18.67 9.05
N ASN A 105 0.39 -18.09 8.49
CA ASN A 105 0.69 -18.22 7.05
C ASN A 105 2.20 -18.08 6.79
N PRO A 106 2.69 -18.34 5.56
CA PRO A 106 4.13 -18.32 5.25
C PRO A 106 4.87 -17.03 5.62
N VAL A 107 4.18 -15.89 5.73
CA VAL A 107 4.81 -14.64 6.16
C VAL A 107 5.29 -14.74 7.62
N SER A 108 4.61 -15.53 8.45
CA SER A 108 5.02 -15.78 9.83
C SER A 108 6.29 -16.62 9.98
N GLU A 109 6.69 -17.33 8.93
CA GLU A 109 7.89 -18.18 8.92
C GLU A 109 9.16 -17.40 8.59
N MET A 110 9.04 -16.19 8.03
CA MET A 110 10.17 -15.34 7.62
C MET A 110 11.09 -15.00 8.81
N ASN A 111 12.40 -14.96 8.54
CA ASN A 111 13.36 -14.48 9.53
C ASN A 111 13.35 -12.95 9.58
N TRP A 112 13.81 -12.39 10.71
CA TRP A 112 13.84 -10.94 10.89
C TRP A 112 14.71 -10.25 9.84
N GLU A 113 15.81 -10.89 9.46
CA GLU A 113 16.79 -10.42 8.48
C GLU A 113 16.27 -10.38 7.05
N ASP A 114 15.17 -11.11 6.76
CA ASP A 114 14.52 -11.11 5.45
C ASP A 114 13.66 -9.86 5.23
N HIS A 115 13.38 -9.11 6.29
CA HIS A 115 12.58 -7.88 6.21
C HIS A 115 13.46 -6.70 5.82
N ILE A 116 12.92 -5.84 4.94
CA ILE A 116 13.60 -4.60 4.58
C ILE A 116 13.54 -3.58 5.73
N PRO A 117 14.53 -2.70 5.87
CA PRO A 117 14.49 -1.65 6.88
C PRO A 117 13.39 -0.63 6.58
N ALA A 118 12.78 -0.05 7.63
CA ALA A 118 11.69 0.92 7.52
C ALA A 118 12.09 2.21 6.77
N GLU A 119 13.37 2.49 6.70
CA GLU A 119 13.94 3.60 5.95
C GLU A 119 13.71 3.46 4.43
N TRP A 120 13.73 2.25 3.90
CA TRP A 120 13.57 2.04 2.45
C TRP A 120 12.22 2.50 1.92
N PRO A 121 11.06 2.06 2.46
CA PRO A 121 9.78 2.61 2.03
C PRO A 121 9.68 4.13 2.28
N ALA A 122 10.25 4.66 3.36
CA ALA A 122 10.24 6.10 3.63
C ALA A 122 10.99 6.90 2.55
N ARG A 123 12.19 6.47 2.17
CA ARG A 123 12.96 7.09 1.08
C ARG A 123 12.24 6.95 -0.26
N THR A 124 11.61 5.80 -0.51
CA THR A 124 10.82 5.58 -1.72
C THR A 124 9.64 6.54 -1.79
N LEU A 125 8.89 6.72 -0.72
CA LEU A 125 7.77 7.67 -0.66
C LEU A 125 8.24 9.10 -0.96
N LEU A 126 9.37 9.51 -0.40
CA LEU A 126 9.96 10.81 -0.70
C LEU A 126 10.34 10.94 -2.19
N TRP A 127 10.99 9.92 -2.76
CA TRP A 127 11.31 9.88 -4.18
C TRP A 127 10.05 9.92 -5.06
N MET A 128 8.97 9.21 -4.68
CA MET A 128 7.68 9.22 -5.39
C MET A 128 7.03 10.61 -5.41
N CYS A 129 7.36 11.50 -4.50
CA CYS A 129 6.89 12.89 -4.51
C CYS A 129 7.61 13.76 -5.57
N SER A 130 8.72 13.30 -6.15
CA SER A 130 9.48 14.02 -7.18
C SER A 130 9.02 13.68 -8.60
N ALA A 131 9.38 14.51 -9.58
CA ALA A 131 9.11 14.27 -11.00
C ALA A 131 9.80 12.99 -11.55
N ALA A 132 10.83 12.47 -10.88
CA ALA A 132 11.48 11.23 -11.27
C ALA A 132 10.54 10.01 -11.25
N ALA A 133 9.44 10.09 -10.49
CA ALA A 133 8.42 9.05 -10.42
C ALA A 133 7.28 9.22 -11.44
N ASP A 134 7.27 10.26 -12.26
CA ASP A 134 6.18 10.51 -13.22
C ASP A 134 5.95 9.35 -14.23
N PRO A 135 6.97 8.60 -14.69
CA PRO A 135 6.74 7.43 -15.52
C PRO A 135 5.88 6.32 -14.87
N PHE A 136 5.70 6.37 -13.56
CA PHE A 136 4.94 5.38 -12.79
C PHE A 136 3.55 5.84 -12.36
N LEU A 137 3.08 6.99 -12.84
CA LEU A 137 1.74 7.49 -12.51
C LEU A 137 0.65 6.48 -12.89
N GLY A 138 -0.30 6.27 -12.00
CA GLY A 138 -1.38 5.28 -12.14
C GLY A 138 -0.97 3.85 -11.82
N GLN A 139 0.29 3.60 -11.49
CA GLN A 139 0.83 2.27 -11.22
C GLN A 139 1.05 2.03 -9.72
N GLU A 140 1.21 0.77 -9.36
CA GLU A 140 1.71 0.35 -8.06
C GLU A 140 3.18 -0.07 -8.19
N LEU A 141 4.04 0.59 -7.44
CA LEU A 141 5.45 0.25 -7.33
C LEU A 141 5.66 -0.77 -6.21
N ALA A 142 6.53 -1.74 -6.42
CA ALA A 142 6.80 -2.78 -5.42
C ALA A 142 8.29 -2.79 -5.03
N LEU A 143 8.61 -2.61 -3.76
CA LEU A 143 9.99 -2.63 -3.27
C LEU A 143 10.67 -4.02 -3.31
N ARG A 144 9.94 -5.07 -3.68
CA ARG A 144 10.57 -6.35 -4.05
C ARG A 144 11.31 -6.29 -5.39
N ASP A 145 11.01 -5.28 -6.23
CA ASP A 145 11.69 -5.06 -7.50
C ASP A 145 13.07 -4.43 -7.26
N GLU A 146 14.11 -5.15 -7.63
CA GLU A 146 15.49 -4.69 -7.48
C GLU A 146 15.81 -3.48 -8.38
N GLY A 147 15.20 -3.41 -9.56
CA GLY A 147 15.33 -2.26 -10.47
C GLY A 147 14.81 -0.98 -9.83
N LEU A 148 13.65 -1.05 -9.17
CA LEU A 148 13.12 0.07 -8.39
C LEU A 148 14.06 0.46 -7.25
N ARG A 149 14.60 -0.51 -6.50
CA ARG A 149 15.55 -0.25 -5.41
C ARG A 149 16.78 0.51 -5.89
N LYS A 150 17.34 0.10 -7.04
CA LYS A 150 18.48 0.79 -7.69
C LYS A 150 18.08 2.20 -8.13
N THR A 151 16.93 2.37 -8.77
CA THR A 151 16.44 3.67 -9.25
C THR A 151 16.25 4.67 -8.10
N VAL A 152 15.78 4.21 -6.95
CA VAL A 152 15.61 5.03 -5.74
C VAL A 152 16.92 5.24 -4.98
N GLY A 153 17.97 4.48 -5.30
CA GLY A 153 19.27 4.53 -4.61
C GLY A 153 19.24 3.87 -3.22
N LEU A 154 18.50 2.77 -3.08
CA LEU A 154 18.45 1.99 -1.84
C LEU A 154 19.56 0.94 -1.77
N ILE A 155 20.03 0.48 -2.93
CA ILE A 155 21.11 -0.48 -3.11
C ILE A 155 21.98 -0.04 -4.32
#